data_17d4f60553aa6ca9230c7bbc926d12c5
#
_entry.id   17d4f60553aa6ca9230c7bbc926d12c5
#
_cell.length_a   1.000
_cell.length_b   1.000
_cell.length_c   1.000
_cell.angle_alpha   90.00
_cell.angle_beta   90.00
_cell.angle_gamma   90.00
#
_symmetry.space_group_name_H-M   'P 1'
#
loop_
_entity.id
_entity.type
_entity.pdbx_description
1 polymer ?
#
loop_
_entity_poly.entity_id
_entity_poly.type
_entity_poly.pdbx_seq_one_letter_code
_entity_poly.pdbx_strand_id
1 'polypeptide(L)'
;DTAKVKLLERLEGFAREEDPRVSQVMAHIAGSWEVVLVARADGHLAADVRPLVRVSVTVIMEEAGRREQGSAGGGGRYDYGFFSDERLHEYARAAVHQASVNLAAGPAPAGTMPVVLGPGWPGILLHEAIGHGLEGDFNRKGSSAFSGRIGQQVAARGVTVVDDGTLPDRRGSLSI
;
A
#
# COMPACT_ATOMS: atom_id res chain seq x y z
N ASP A 1 -2.23 -12.22 21.35
CA ASP A 1 -1.76 -12.91 20.15
C ASP A 1 -2.76 -13.90 19.56
N THR A 2 -3.57 -14.61 20.37
CA THR A 2 -4.59 -15.55 19.88
C THR A 2 -5.62 -14.90 18.95
N ALA A 3 -6.03 -13.65 19.20
CA ALA A 3 -6.97 -12.94 18.34
C ALA A 3 -6.39 -12.66 16.95
N LYS A 4 -5.10 -12.34 16.87
CA LYS A 4 -4.39 -12.13 15.58
C LYS A 4 -4.29 -13.44 14.80
N VAL A 5 -3.98 -14.54 15.46
CA VAL A 5 -3.95 -15.86 14.82
C VAL A 5 -5.31 -16.23 14.24
N LYS A 6 -6.39 -16.08 15.02
CA LYS A 6 -7.76 -16.32 14.53
C LYS A 6 -8.15 -15.44 13.34
N LEU A 7 -7.66 -14.20 13.28
CA LEU A 7 -7.89 -13.32 12.12
C LEU A 7 -7.19 -13.88 10.87
N LEU A 8 -5.95 -14.34 11.00
CA LEU A 8 -5.20 -14.93 9.90
C LEU A 8 -5.79 -16.27 9.45
N GLU A 9 -6.25 -17.11 10.38
CA GLU A 9 -6.95 -18.38 10.09
C GLU A 9 -8.23 -18.13 9.27
N ARG A 10 -9.02 -17.10 9.62
CA ARG A 10 -10.21 -16.73 8.85
C ARG A 10 -9.84 -16.27 7.45
N LEU A 11 -8.82 -15.41 7.33
CA LEU A 11 -8.36 -14.91 6.03
C LEU A 11 -7.87 -16.06 5.13
N GLU A 12 -7.15 -17.05 5.70
CA GLU A 12 -6.76 -18.26 5.00
C GLU A 12 -7.98 -19.07 4.55
N GLY A 13 -8.95 -19.27 5.46
CA GLY A 13 -10.20 -19.99 5.16
C GLY A 13 -10.92 -19.36 3.96
N PHE A 14 -11.15 -18.05 3.99
CA PHE A 14 -11.79 -17.33 2.89
C PHE A 14 -11.04 -17.48 1.57
N ALA A 15 -9.71 -17.42 1.58
CA ALA A 15 -8.92 -17.58 0.35
C ALA A 15 -9.04 -18.99 -0.24
N ARG A 16 -9.11 -20.04 0.59
CA ARG A 16 -9.28 -21.42 0.15
C ARG A 16 -10.70 -21.73 -0.34
N GLU A 17 -11.70 -21.04 0.20
CA GLU A 17 -13.09 -21.19 -0.21
C GLU A 17 -13.38 -20.54 -1.59
N GLU A 18 -12.62 -19.50 -1.97
CA GLU A 18 -12.84 -18.78 -3.23
C GLU A 18 -12.50 -19.62 -4.48
N ASP A 19 -11.46 -20.49 -4.42
CA ASP A 19 -11.09 -21.31 -5.57
C ASP A 19 -10.34 -22.58 -5.14
N PRO A 20 -10.76 -23.78 -5.58
CA PRO A 20 -10.14 -25.04 -5.22
C PRO A 20 -8.70 -25.20 -5.75
N ARG A 21 -8.25 -24.38 -6.69
CA ARG A 21 -6.88 -24.36 -7.20
C ARG A 21 -5.89 -23.66 -6.26
N VAL A 22 -6.37 -23.05 -5.18
CA VAL A 22 -5.48 -22.45 -4.16
C VAL A 22 -4.73 -23.54 -3.43
N SER A 23 -3.44 -23.69 -3.74
CA SER A 23 -2.56 -24.68 -3.14
C SER A 23 -1.88 -24.18 -1.87
N GLN A 24 -1.56 -22.90 -1.79
CA GLN A 24 -0.91 -22.29 -0.64
C GLN A 24 -1.46 -20.88 -0.34
N VAL A 25 -1.57 -20.57 0.95
CA VAL A 25 -1.93 -19.23 1.44
C VAL A 25 -0.87 -18.78 2.44
N MET A 26 -0.39 -17.56 2.28
CA MET A 26 0.50 -16.88 3.19
C MET A 26 -0.19 -15.61 3.67
N ALA A 27 -0.57 -15.56 4.94
CA ALA A 27 -1.23 -14.43 5.54
C ALA A 27 -0.33 -13.76 6.58
N HIS A 28 -0.28 -12.43 6.57
CA HIS A 28 0.56 -11.64 7.48
C HIS A 28 -0.24 -10.51 8.09
N ILE A 29 0.00 -10.24 9.37
CA ILE A 29 -0.56 -9.10 10.10
C ILE A 29 0.54 -8.36 10.84
N ALA A 30 0.56 -7.04 10.73
CA ALA A 30 1.46 -6.17 11.46
C ALA A 30 0.69 -5.02 12.10
N GLY A 31 1.21 -4.50 13.19
CA GLY A 31 0.68 -3.29 13.81
C GLY A 31 1.66 -2.66 14.78
N SER A 32 1.60 -1.35 14.85
CA SER A 32 2.29 -0.53 15.85
C SER A 32 1.32 0.41 16.54
N TRP A 33 1.68 0.81 17.74
CA TRP A 33 0.99 1.83 18.50
C TRP A 33 2.05 2.78 19.05
N GLU A 34 2.03 4.01 18.56
CA GLU A 34 3.01 5.02 18.96
C GLU A 34 2.30 6.17 19.68
N VAL A 35 2.91 6.65 20.75
CA VAL A 35 2.55 7.91 21.41
C VAL A 35 3.71 8.87 21.21
N VAL A 36 3.41 10.00 20.59
CA VAL A 36 4.42 11.01 20.22
C VAL A 36 4.17 12.26 21.01
N LEU A 37 5.23 12.84 21.58
CA LEU A 37 5.21 14.17 22.19
C LEU A 37 6.34 14.99 21.57
N VAL A 38 6.00 16.13 21.01
CA VAL A 38 6.95 17.12 20.52
C VAL A 38 6.93 18.29 21.49
N ALA A 39 8.09 18.60 22.07
CA ALA A 39 8.30 19.72 22.97
C ALA A 39 9.30 20.71 22.33
N ARG A 40 8.91 21.96 22.20
CA ARG A 40 9.75 23.04 21.66
C ARG A 40 10.35 23.88 22.81
N ALA A 41 11.48 24.50 22.53
CA ALA A 41 12.16 25.35 23.51
C ALA A 41 11.35 26.60 23.92
N ASP A 42 10.38 27.01 23.10
CA ASP A 42 9.44 28.10 23.40
C ASP A 42 8.25 27.66 24.30
N GLY A 43 8.26 26.39 24.77
CA GLY A 43 7.23 25.85 25.64
C GLY A 43 6.01 25.25 24.91
N HIS A 44 6.00 25.27 23.57
CA HIS A 44 4.94 24.64 22.81
C HIS A 44 5.04 23.10 22.92
N LEU A 45 3.92 22.46 23.23
CA LEU A 45 3.78 21.00 23.29
C LEU A 45 2.69 20.55 22.31
N ALA A 46 3.03 19.53 21.53
CA ALA A 46 2.07 18.84 20.67
C ALA A 46 2.18 17.34 20.90
N ALA A 47 1.05 16.66 21.05
CA ALA A 47 1.00 15.22 21.28
C ALA A 47 0.07 14.55 20.27
N ASP A 48 0.40 13.31 19.90
CA ASP A 48 -0.37 12.51 18.96
C ASP A 48 -0.31 11.03 19.34
N VAL A 49 -1.36 10.29 19.00
CA VAL A 49 -1.43 8.83 19.15
C VAL A 49 -1.58 8.24 17.75
N ARG A 50 -0.64 7.39 17.35
CA ARG A 50 -0.51 6.87 16.00
C ARG A 50 -0.65 5.35 15.95
N PRO A 51 -1.90 4.82 15.95
CA PRO A 51 -2.10 3.41 15.63
C PRO A 51 -1.76 3.19 14.15
N LEU A 52 -1.26 2.03 13.84
CA LEU A 52 -0.99 1.64 12.46
C LEU A 52 -1.12 0.14 12.32
N VAL A 53 -2.01 -0.32 11.43
CA VAL A 53 -2.23 -1.75 11.19
C VAL A 53 -2.15 -2.06 9.70
N ARG A 54 -1.73 -3.29 9.38
CA ARG A 54 -1.72 -3.84 8.04
C ARG A 54 -1.98 -5.34 8.08
N VAL A 55 -2.81 -5.81 7.14
CA VAL A 55 -2.97 -7.23 6.78
C VAL A 55 -2.57 -7.39 5.32
N SER A 56 -1.93 -8.49 5.00
CA SER A 56 -1.68 -8.93 3.63
C SER A 56 -1.90 -10.43 3.49
N VAL A 57 -2.36 -10.83 2.33
CA VAL A 57 -2.51 -12.24 1.93
C VAL A 57 -1.88 -12.42 0.55
N THR A 58 -1.12 -13.49 0.41
CA THR A 58 -0.62 -13.98 -0.86
C THR A 58 -1.12 -15.40 -1.05
N VAL A 59 -1.72 -15.68 -2.18
CA VAL A 59 -2.17 -17.02 -2.56
C VAL A 59 -1.31 -17.55 -3.70
N ILE A 60 -1.09 -18.86 -3.70
CA ILE A 60 -0.51 -19.58 -4.81
C ILE A 60 -1.58 -20.51 -5.36
N MET A 61 -1.82 -20.43 -6.66
CA MET A 61 -2.73 -21.30 -7.39
C MET A 61 -1.96 -22.17 -8.37
N GLU A 62 -2.44 -23.37 -8.55
CA GLU A 62 -1.82 -24.36 -9.45
C GLU A 62 -2.85 -24.97 -10.37
N GLU A 63 -2.53 -25.02 -11.68
CA GLU A 63 -3.37 -25.64 -12.69
C GLU A 63 -2.52 -26.10 -13.87
N ALA A 64 -2.70 -27.37 -14.30
CA ALA A 64 -2.03 -27.94 -15.45
C ALA A 64 -0.49 -27.75 -15.46
N GLY A 65 0.15 -27.83 -14.30
CA GLY A 65 1.59 -27.67 -14.14
C GLY A 65 2.08 -26.21 -14.11
N ARG A 66 1.18 -25.24 -14.26
CA ARG A 66 1.48 -23.82 -14.01
C ARG A 66 1.24 -23.49 -12.54
N ARG A 67 2.05 -22.58 -12.04
CA ARG A 67 1.97 -22.08 -10.68
C ARG A 67 2.12 -20.57 -10.69
N GLU A 68 1.11 -19.87 -10.21
CA GLU A 68 1.05 -18.41 -10.20
C GLU A 68 0.58 -17.90 -8.85
N GLN A 69 0.93 -16.64 -8.56
CA GLN A 69 0.55 -16.00 -7.31
C GLN A 69 -0.28 -14.75 -7.52
N GLY A 70 -1.08 -14.43 -6.52
CA GLY A 70 -1.76 -13.15 -6.37
C GLY A 70 -1.67 -12.66 -4.94
N SER A 71 -1.67 -11.36 -4.75
CA SER A 71 -1.55 -10.74 -3.44
C SER A 71 -2.52 -9.60 -3.28
N ALA A 72 -3.06 -9.46 -2.07
CA ALA A 72 -3.88 -8.33 -1.70
C ALA A 72 -3.69 -7.99 -0.22
N GLY A 73 -4.24 -6.86 0.21
CA GLY A 73 -4.20 -6.45 1.59
C GLY A 73 -4.37 -4.94 1.73
N GLY A 74 -4.36 -4.50 2.96
CA GLY A 74 -4.51 -3.09 3.28
C GLY A 74 -4.31 -2.82 4.75
N GLY A 75 -4.61 -1.60 5.15
CA GLY A 75 -4.51 -1.14 6.52
C GLY A 75 -4.51 0.38 6.56
N GLY A 76 -4.29 0.93 7.72
CA GLY A 76 -4.30 2.36 7.95
C GLY A 76 -4.07 2.67 9.42
N ARG A 77 -4.42 3.90 9.81
CA ARG A 77 -4.34 4.37 11.20
C ARG A 77 -5.56 3.91 12.00
N TYR A 78 -5.64 2.60 12.19
CA TYR A 78 -6.72 1.91 12.90
C TYR A 78 -6.17 0.93 13.92
N ASP A 79 -7.05 0.38 14.73
CA ASP A 79 -6.80 -0.84 15.48
C ASP A 79 -7.15 -2.10 14.66
N TYR A 80 -6.98 -3.28 15.23
CA TYR A 80 -7.27 -4.54 14.54
C TYR A 80 -8.75 -4.79 14.26
N GLY A 81 -9.67 -4.07 14.92
CA GLY A 81 -11.11 -4.13 14.66
C GLY A 81 -11.48 -3.64 13.25
N PHE A 82 -10.58 -2.91 12.59
CA PHE A 82 -10.72 -2.52 11.19
C PHE A 82 -10.87 -3.72 10.23
N PHE A 83 -10.30 -4.86 10.58
CA PHE A 83 -10.33 -6.05 9.73
C PHE A 83 -11.57 -6.91 10.01
N SER A 84 -12.75 -6.43 9.57
CA SER A 84 -13.99 -7.21 9.58
C SER A 84 -13.90 -8.41 8.62
N ASP A 85 -14.79 -9.40 8.79
CA ASP A 85 -14.86 -10.56 7.90
C ASP A 85 -15.11 -10.14 6.45
N GLU A 86 -15.98 -9.17 6.20
CA GLU A 86 -16.25 -8.63 4.89
C GLU A 86 -14.97 -8.11 4.22
N ARG A 87 -14.16 -7.35 4.95
CA ARG A 87 -12.88 -6.81 4.45
C ARG A 87 -11.83 -7.90 4.22
N LEU A 88 -11.78 -8.90 5.07
CA LEU A 88 -10.91 -10.06 4.88
C LEU A 88 -11.31 -10.86 3.64
N HIS A 89 -12.62 -11.04 3.39
CA HIS A 89 -13.14 -11.64 2.16
C HIS A 89 -12.76 -10.84 0.91
N GLU A 90 -12.86 -9.51 0.95
CA GLU A 90 -12.42 -8.66 -0.16
C GLU A 90 -10.95 -8.89 -0.51
N TYR A 91 -10.07 -8.96 0.51
CA TYR A 91 -8.65 -9.22 0.29
C TYR A 91 -8.40 -10.64 -0.26
N ALA A 92 -9.06 -11.64 0.30
CA ALA A 92 -8.97 -13.02 -0.18
C ALA A 92 -9.38 -13.12 -1.65
N ARG A 93 -10.55 -12.59 -2.00
CA ARG A 93 -11.06 -12.55 -3.37
C ARG A 93 -10.13 -11.82 -4.33
N ALA A 94 -9.60 -10.66 -3.94
CA ALA A 94 -8.68 -9.90 -4.78
C ALA A 94 -7.38 -10.66 -5.05
N ALA A 95 -6.82 -11.33 -4.04
CA ALA A 95 -5.61 -12.14 -4.19
C ALA A 95 -5.84 -13.36 -5.10
N VAL A 96 -6.95 -14.08 -4.89
CA VAL A 96 -7.33 -15.25 -5.71
C VAL A 96 -7.62 -14.82 -7.14
N HIS A 97 -8.35 -13.72 -7.34
CA HIS A 97 -8.62 -13.19 -8.69
C HIS A 97 -7.32 -12.86 -9.42
N GLN A 98 -6.37 -12.20 -8.77
CA GLN A 98 -5.07 -11.88 -9.39
C GLN A 98 -4.30 -13.15 -9.79
N ALA A 99 -4.24 -14.15 -8.91
CA ALA A 99 -3.58 -15.42 -9.21
C ALA A 99 -4.27 -16.15 -10.39
N SER A 100 -5.61 -16.16 -10.43
CA SER A 100 -6.39 -16.74 -11.51
C SER A 100 -6.14 -16.05 -12.86
N VAL A 101 -6.09 -14.71 -12.87
CA VAL A 101 -5.73 -13.94 -14.07
C VAL A 101 -4.32 -14.28 -14.53
N ASN A 102 -3.36 -14.40 -13.62
CA ASN A 102 -1.98 -14.76 -13.94
C ASN A 102 -1.87 -16.18 -14.52
N LEU A 103 -2.64 -17.15 -14.01
CA LEU A 103 -2.69 -18.51 -14.57
C LEU A 103 -3.16 -18.50 -16.03
N ALA A 104 -4.11 -17.66 -16.39
CA ALA A 104 -4.63 -17.54 -17.74
C ALA A 104 -3.80 -16.61 -18.63
N ALA A 105 -2.90 -15.80 -18.05
CA ALA A 105 -2.16 -14.79 -18.80
C ALA A 105 -1.16 -15.39 -19.77
N GLY A 106 -1.05 -14.77 -20.95
CA GLY A 106 0.04 -14.96 -21.90
C GLY A 106 1.22 -14.02 -21.62
N PRO A 107 2.33 -14.16 -22.35
CA PRO A 107 3.46 -13.25 -22.23
C PRO A 107 3.06 -11.81 -22.61
N ALA A 108 3.52 -10.83 -21.84
CA ALA A 108 3.34 -9.44 -22.17
C ALA A 108 4.16 -9.06 -23.42
N PRO A 109 3.65 -8.18 -24.30
CA PRO A 109 4.43 -7.70 -25.43
C PRO A 109 5.63 -6.88 -24.96
N ALA A 110 6.79 -7.10 -25.55
CA ALA A 110 8.00 -6.30 -25.31
C ALA A 110 8.15 -5.24 -26.41
N GLY A 111 8.54 -4.03 -26.02
CA GLY A 111 8.81 -2.93 -26.96
C GLY A 111 8.40 -1.57 -26.42
N THR A 112 8.65 -0.54 -27.22
CA THR A 112 8.19 0.83 -26.91
C THR A 112 6.75 0.99 -27.36
N MET A 113 5.87 1.36 -26.44
CA MET A 113 4.45 1.54 -26.74
C MET A 113 3.83 2.61 -25.83
N PRO A 114 2.70 3.22 -26.23
CA PRO A 114 1.90 4.06 -25.34
C PRO A 114 1.38 3.23 -24.16
N VAL A 115 1.49 3.80 -22.95
CA VAL A 115 1.04 3.15 -21.71
C VAL A 115 0.09 4.08 -20.97
N VAL A 116 -1.05 3.55 -20.56
CA VAL A 116 -1.99 4.22 -19.65
C VAL A 116 -1.85 3.62 -18.27
N LEU A 117 -1.49 4.44 -17.30
CA LEU A 117 -1.40 4.05 -15.89
C LEU A 117 -2.73 4.35 -15.20
N GLY A 118 -3.40 3.31 -14.68
CA GLY A 118 -4.59 3.48 -13.85
C GLY A 118 -4.24 3.89 -12.41
N PRO A 119 -5.24 4.16 -11.55
CA PRO A 119 -5.01 4.43 -10.13
C PRO A 119 -4.54 3.18 -9.37
N GLY A 120 -3.89 3.36 -8.23
CA GLY A 120 -3.43 2.29 -7.35
C GLY A 120 -1.91 2.06 -7.45
N TRP A 121 -1.47 0.84 -7.71
CA TRP A 121 -0.05 0.45 -7.75
C TRP A 121 0.84 1.34 -8.64
N PRO A 122 0.41 1.86 -9.79
CA PRO A 122 1.20 2.84 -10.56
C PRO A 122 1.53 4.12 -9.79
N GLY A 123 0.84 4.42 -8.70
CA GLY A 123 1.22 5.50 -7.79
C GLY A 123 2.62 5.36 -7.20
N ILE A 124 3.13 4.12 -7.06
CA ILE A 124 4.50 3.88 -6.64
C ILE A 124 5.50 4.40 -7.67
N LEU A 125 5.22 4.27 -8.95
CA LEU A 125 6.07 4.87 -9.99
C LEU A 125 6.17 6.40 -9.84
N LEU A 126 5.07 7.07 -9.51
CA LEU A 126 5.08 8.51 -9.24
C LEU A 126 5.85 8.84 -7.96
N HIS A 127 5.73 8.00 -6.92
CA HIS A 127 6.49 8.13 -5.68
C HIS A 127 8.01 8.09 -5.98
N GLU A 128 8.47 7.09 -6.73
CA GLU A 128 9.89 6.95 -7.08
C GLU A 128 10.36 8.04 -8.06
N ALA A 129 9.57 8.36 -9.05
CA ALA A 129 9.98 9.31 -10.08
C ALA A 129 9.98 10.77 -9.62
N ILE A 130 9.11 11.14 -8.68
CA ILE A 130 8.86 12.53 -8.30
C ILE A 130 8.92 12.70 -6.77
N GLY A 131 8.29 11.79 -6.01
CA GLY A 131 8.09 11.93 -4.58
C GLY A 131 9.38 12.14 -3.82
N HIS A 132 10.39 11.31 -4.02
CA HIS A 132 11.70 11.47 -3.38
C HIS A 132 12.39 12.78 -3.75
N GLY A 133 12.19 13.28 -4.98
CA GLY A 133 12.71 14.59 -5.38
C GLY A 133 12.04 15.78 -4.69
N LEU A 134 10.83 15.58 -4.15
CA LEU A 134 10.07 16.62 -3.44
C LEU A 134 10.33 16.62 -1.92
N GLU A 135 11.08 15.67 -1.38
CA GLU A 135 11.40 15.61 0.04
C GLU A 135 12.09 16.90 0.53
N GLY A 136 11.65 17.40 1.68
CA GLY A 136 12.07 18.69 2.20
C GLY A 136 13.57 18.77 2.52
N ASP A 137 14.20 17.67 2.95
CA ASP A 137 15.63 17.66 3.28
C ASP A 137 16.51 17.73 2.03
N PHE A 138 16.17 17.04 0.94
CA PHE A 138 16.89 17.15 -0.34
C PHE A 138 16.75 18.54 -0.94
N ASN A 139 15.56 19.14 -0.86
CA ASN A 139 15.35 20.50 -1.35
C ASN A 139 16.09 21.53 -0.51
N ARG A 140 16.10 21.39 0.81
CA ARG A 140 16.87 22.25 1.74
C ARG A 140 18.38 22.18 1.49
N LYS A 141 18.89 20.99 1.18
CA LYS A 141 20.31 20.77 0.86
C LYS A 141 20.70 21.21 -0.56
N GLY A 142 19.72 21.52 -1.42
CA GLY A 142 19.95 21.88 -2.83
C GLY A 142 20.34 20.70 -3.70
N SER A 143 20.13 19.46 -3.28
CA SER A 143 20.51 18.25 -4.01
C SER A 143 19.42 17.67 -4.89
N SER A 144 18.18 18.18 -4.80
CA SER A 144 17.08 17.77 -5.66
C SER A 144 17.05 18.56 -6.98
N ALA A 145 16.59 17.90 -8.07
CA ALA A 145 16.28 18.56 -9.33
C ALA A 145 15.18 19.64 -9.20
N PHE A 146 14.39 19.60 -8.15
CA PHE A 146 13.31 20.57 -7.85
C PHE A 146 13.77 21.73 -6.95
N SER A 147 14.98 21.70 -6.43
CA SER A 147 15.48 22.73 -5.51
C SER A 147 15.48 24.12 -6.18
N GLY A 148 14.91 25.11 -5.49
CA GLY A 148 14.85 26.49 -5.95
C GLY A 148 13.88 26.75 -7.12
N ARG A 149 13.01 25.80 -7.47
CA ARG A 149 12.08 25.93 -8.60
C ARG A 149 10.67 26.34 -8.22
N ILE A 150 10.48 26.91 -7.04
CA ILE A 150 9.18 27.46 -6.64
C ILE A 150 8.70 28.48 -7.67
N GLY A 151 7.45 28.34 -8.15
CA GLY A 151 6.86 29.20 -9.19
C GLY A 151 7.26 28.85 -10.62
N GLN A 152 8.11 27.86 -10.83
CA GLN A 152 8.50 27.40 -12.17
C GLN A 152 7.73 26.13 -12.56
N GLN A 153 7.45 25.96 -13.84
CA GLN A 153 6.86 24.73 -14.34
C GLN A 153 7.91 23.61 -14.32
N VAL A 154 7.60 22.51 -13.62
CA VAL A 154 8.50 21.34 -13.46
C VAL A 154 7.94 20.05 -14.06
N ALA A 155 6.73 20.10 -14.62
CA ALA A 155 6.07 18.98 -15.31
C ALA A 155 5.39 19.46 -16.60
N ALA A 156 4.93 18.54 -17.43
CA ALA A 156 4.14 18.86 -18.61
C ALA A 156 2.83 19.58 -18.23
N ARG A 157 2.31 20.41 -19.12
CA ARG A 157 1.01 21.07 -18.90
C ARG A 157 -0.10 20.02 -18.69
N GLY A 158 -0.96 20.26 -17.72
CA GLY A 158 -2.06 19.36 -17.35
C GLY A 158 -1.68 18.31 -16.30
N VAL A 159 -0.40 18.22 -15.91
CA VAL A 159 0.03 17.36 -14.80
C VAL A 159 0.04 18.18 -13.51
N THR A 160 -0.67 17.70 -12.49
CA THR A 160 -0.64 18.25 -11.14
C THR A 160 -0.33 17.11 -10.17
N VAL A 161 0.65 17.32 -9.30
CA VAL A 161 0.98 16.40 -8.21
C VAL A 161 0.74 17.12 -6.90
N VAL A 162 -0.02 16.47 -6.01
CA VAL A 162 -0.33 16.99 -4.67
C VAL A 162 0.22 16.01 -3.65
N ASP A 163 1.08 16.49 -2.76
CA ASP A 163 1.51 15.77 -1.56
C ASP A 163 0.68 16.32 -0.38
N ASP A 164 -0.18 15.45 0.17
CA ASP A 164 -1.12 15.83 1.22
C ASP A 164 -1.00 14.88 2.43
N GLY A 165 -0.27 15.33 3.44
CA GLY A 165 -0.11 14.63 4.71
C GLY A 165 -1.32 14.71 5.65
N THR A 166 -2.43 15.37 5.26
CA THR A 166 -3.60 15.59 6.11
C THR A 166 -4.76 14.64 5.84
N LEU A 167 -4.64 13.75 4.84
CA LEU A 167 -5.69 12.79 4.52
C LEU A 167 -5.97 11.87 5.72
N PRO A 168 -7.23 11.77 6.20
CA PRO A 168 -7.54 10.98 7.39
C PRO A 168 -7.24 9.50 7.17
N ASP A 169 -6.81 8.84 8.24
CA ASP A 169 -6.63 7.39 8.33
C ASP A 169 -5.59 6.77 7.37
N ARG A 170 -4.90 7.58 6.58
CA ARG A 170 -3.87 7.09 5.68
C ARG A 170 -2.57 6.78 6.43
N ARG A 171 -1.89 5.72 6.00
CA ARG A 171 -0.62 5.28 6.61
C ARG A 171 0.45 6.37 6.59
N GLY A 172 0.56 7.11 5.49
CA GLY A 172 1.56 8.16 5.28
C GLY A 172 1.18 9.52 5.84
N SER A 173 -0.06 9.72 6.27
CA SER A 173 -0.48 11.03 6.77
C SER A 173 0.09 11.30 8.15
N LEU A 174 0.71 12.46 8.31
CA LEU A 174 1.27 12.99 9.54
C LEU A 174 0.81 14.45 9.68
N SER A 175 -0.15 14.69 10.55
CA SER A 175 -0.57 16.04 10.94
C SER A 175 -0.33 16.21 12.42
N ILE A 176 0.59 17.07 12.80
CA ILE A 176 0.78 17.57 14.15
C ILE A 176 0.72 19.09 14.10
#